data_5b49d7ce2f3505884d1f79e034c69538
#
_entry.id   5b49d7ce2f3505884d1f79e034c69538
#
_cell.length_a   1.000
_cell.length_b   1.000
_cell.length_c   1.000
_cell.angle_alpha   90.00
_cell.angle_beta   90.00
_cell.angle_gamma   90.00
#
_symmetry.space_group_name_H-M   'P 1'
#
loop_
_entity.id
_entity.type
_entity.pdbx_description
1 polymer ?
#
loop_
_entity_poly.entity_id
_entity_poly.type
_entity_poly.pdbx_seq_one_letter_code
_entity_poly.pdbx_strand_id
1 'polypeptide(L)'
;MATEERVLCFERKLFEELGLFQGLSLDVEKYLPIVTASSKLLYLNRSAAEQDRRYKQLIPYVLILCNGKILRYQRGKGGQETRLHGLCSVGIGGHISEEDHGLFSNDRGYHDGMRRELMEEVALEEVKDTAVAVINDDSTDVGYVHFGVVHVVYVADEAVAGRRSGIVRPEFVPLAEAVKDASGYESWSRFCLEHLDSLLLKAAVLGVTVPERAVA
;
A
#
# COMPACT_ATOMS: atom_id res chain seq x y z
N MET A 1 -22.73 20.57 3.18
CA MET A 1 -21.25 20.58 3.04
C MET A 1 -20.83 19.14 3.13
N ALA A 2 -20.03 18.64 2.17
CA ALA A 2 -19.48 17.30 2.30
C ALA A 2 -18.59 17.28 3.55
N THR A 3 -18.75 16.27 4.39
CA THR A 3 -17.85 16.04 5.54
C THR A 3 -16.47 15.70 5.00
N GLU A 4 -15.43 16.30 5.56
CA GLU A 4 -14.06 16.01 5.19
C GLU A 4 -13.72 14.54 5.56
N GLU A 5 -13.00 13.86 4.69
CA GLU A 5 -12.52 12.48 4.92
C GLU A 5 -11.65 12.42 6.19
N ARG A 6 -11.91 11.44 7.05
CA ARG A 6 -11.09 11.16 8.23
C ARG A 6 -10.31 9.87 8.02
N VAL A 7 -8.99 9.97 8.15
CA VAL A 7 -8.04 8.89 7.81
C VAL A 7 -7.37 8.29 9.03
N LEU A 8 -7.08 6.99 8.97
CA LEU A 8 -6.47 6.23 10.05
C LEU A 8 -5.00 6.63 10.24
N CYS A 9 -4.68 7.07 11.44
CA CYS A 9 -3.35 7.54 11.83
C CYS A 9 -2.89 6.89 13.14
N PHE A 10 -1.60 6.94 13.38
CA PHE A 10 -1.00 6.66 14.68
C PHE A 10 0.05 7.72 15.03
N GLU A 11 0.30 7.89 16.34
CA GLU A 11 1.32 8.81 16.80
C GLU A 11 2.72 8.36 16.37
N ARG A 12 3.48 9.22 15.71
CA ARG A 12 4.88 8.97 15.31
C ARG A 12 5.73 8.50 16.49
N LYS A 13 5.45 8.98 17.69
CA LYS A 13 6.15 8.56 18.93
C LYS A 13 6.09 7.04 19.12
N LEU A 14 5.00 6.38 18.75
CA LEU A 14 4.91 4.91 18.81
C LEU A 14 5.95 4.25 17.89
N PHE A 15 6.14 4.80 16.68
CA PHE A 15 7.16 4.31 15.75
C PHE A 15 8.58 4.57 16.29
N GLU A 16 8.83 5.70 16.93
CA GLU A 16 10.10 6.01 17.59
C GLU A 16 10.42 5.02 18.72
N GLU A 17 9.42 4.66 19.54
CA GLU A 17 9.54 3.66 20.61
C GLU A 17 9.85 2.26 20.08
N LEU A 18 9.31 1.89 18.91
CA LEU A 18 9.57 0.62 18.24
C LEU A 18 10.95 0.57 17.54
N GLY A 19 11.55 1.70 17.31
CA GLY A 19 12.81 1.88 16.58
C GLY A 19 12.58 2.29 15.13
N LEU A 20 13.05 3.50 14.83
CA LEU A 20 12.96 4.09 13.50
C LEU A 20 13.77 3.31 12.46
N PHE A 21 13.29 3.29 11.24
CA PHE A 21 14.04 2.87 10.05
C PHE A 21 13.72 3.81 8.88
N GLN A 22 14.53 3.76 7.84
CA GLN A 22 14.34 4.46 6.58
C GLN A 22 14.30 3.45 5.44
N GLY A 23 13.38 3.62 4.49
CA GLY A 23 13.17 2.71 3.38
C GLY A 23 12.20 1.58 3.71
N LEU A 24 12.55 0.35 3.34
CA LEU A 24 11.71 -0.84 3.53
C LEU A 24 12.28 -1.73 4.65
N SER A 25 11.40 -2.25 5.51
CA SER A 25 11.73 -3.26 6.53
C SER A 25 10.85 -4.49 6.36
N LEU A 26 11.47 -5.67 6.41
CA LEU A 26 10.77 -6.97 6.41
C LEU A 26 10.21 -7.35 7.79
N ASP A 27 10.49 -6.59 8.85
CA ASP A 27 10.09 -6.88 10.23
C ASP A 27 8.62 -6.49 10.51
N VAL A 28 7.69 -7.01 9.69
CA VAL A 28 6.24 -6.73 9.82
C VAL A 28 5.75 -7.06 11.21
N GLU A 29 6.20 -8.19 11.75
CA GLU A 29 5.78 -8.71 13.06
C GLU A 29 6.18 -7.79 14.21
N LYS A 30 7.20 -6.97 14.02
CA LYS A 30 7.66 -5.98 15.01
C LYS A 30 6.75 -4.75 15.03
N TYR A 31 6.29 -4.30 13.88
CA TYR A 31 5.61 -3.01 13.74
C TYR A 31 4.09 -3.14 13.68
N LEU A 32 3.57 -3.95 12.76
CA LEU A 32 2.16 -3.95 12.42
C LEU A 32 1.24 -4.34 13.58
N PRO A 33 1.49 -5.43 14.34
CA PRO A 33 0.60 -5.82 15.43
C PRO A 33 0.50 -4.74 16.52
N ILE A 34 1.62 -4.06 16.81
CA ILE A 34 1.64 -3.01 17.83
C ILE A 34 0.94 -1.76 17.33
N VAL A 35 1.16 -1.38 16.07
CA VAL A 35 0.49 -0.24 15.45
C VAL A 35 -1.02 -0.49 15.39
N THR A 36 -1.46 -1.63 14.87
CA THR A 36 -2.89 -1.93 14.69
C THR A 36 -3.65 -2.17 16.00
N ALA A 37 -3.00 -2.69 17.02
CA ALA A 37 -3.61 -2.91 18.34
C ALA A 37 -3.52 -1.70 19.27
N SER A 38 -2.82 -0.66 18.88
CA SER A 38 -2.56 0.50 19.75
C SER A 38 -3.83 1.29 20.04
N SER A 39 -4.01 1.66 21.31
CA SER A 39 -4.98 2.70 21.69
C SER A 39 -4.62 4.10 21.16
N LYS A 40 -3.41 4.24 20.61
CA LYS A 40 -2.93 5.46 19.95
C LYS A 40 -3.32 5.55 18.46
N LEU A 41 -3.99 4.55 17.91
CA LEU A 41 -4.67 4.63 16.61
C LEU A 41 -5.88 5.55 16.71
N LEU A 42 -5.99 6.50 15.79
CA LEU A 42 -7.06 7.48 15.76
C LEU A 42 -7.38 7.88 14.31
N TYR A 43 -8.58 8.42 14.11
CA TYR A 43 -8.94 9.03 12.85
C TYR A 43 -8.78 10.54 12.92
N LEU A 44 -8.03 11.13 11.99
CA LEU A 44 -7.84 12.57 11.86
C LEU A 44 -8.41 13.06 10.54
N ASN A 45 -8.87 14.31 10.51
CA ASN A 45 -9.19 14.96 9.25
C ASN A 45 -7.96 14.91 8.34
N ARG A 46 -8.17 14.50 7.11
CA ARG A 46 -7.08 14.26 6.14
C ARG A 46 -6.21 15.50 5.95
N SER A 47 -6.80 16.67 5.80
CA SER A 47 -6.04 17.92 5.65
C SER A 47 -5.15 18.23 6.85
N ALA A 48 -5.58 17.87 8.05
CA ALA A 48 -4.78 18.01 9.27
C ALA A 48 -3.67 16.95 9.33
N ALA A 49 -3.97 15.69 9.00
CA ALA A 49 -3.00 14.59 8.99
C ALA A 49 -1.85 14.81 7.98
N GLU A 50 -2.14 15.43 6.82
CA GLU A 50 -1.16 15.78 5.79
C GLU A 50 -0.15 16.87 6.24
N GLN A 51 -0.45 17.61 7.30
CA GLN A 51 0.37 18.72 7.77
C GLN A 51 0.98 18.48 9.16
N ASP A 52 0.46 17.52 9.91
CA ASP A 52 0.88 17.27 11.29
C ASP A 52 1.89 16.13 11.39
N ARG A 53 3.16 16.50 11.44
CA ARG A 53 4.31 15.56 11.54
C ARG A 53 4.37 14.73 12.83
N ARG A 54 3.45 14.96 13.78
CA ARG A 54 3.31 14.13 14.99
C ARG A 54 2.64 12.80 14.70
N TYR A 55 2.00 12.66 13.53
CA TYR A 55 1.24 11.48 13.14
C TYR A 55 1.77 10.90 11.84
N LYS A 56 1.54 9.60 11.67
CA LYS A 56 1.70 8.90 10.40
C LYS A 56 0.38 8.26 10.01
N GLN A 57 -0.03 8.47 8.76
CA GLN A 57 -1.18 7.84 8.15
C GLN A 57 -0.81 6.41 7.76
N LEU A 58 -1.63 5.44 8.17
CA LEU A 58 -1.41 4.03 7.86
C LEU A 58 -1.97 3.72 6.47
N ILE A 59 -1.08 3.32 5.55
CA ILE A 59 -1.41 3.13 4.14
C ILE A 59 -1.12 1.68 3.72
N PRO A 60 -2.13 0.86 3.35
CA PRO A 60 -1.87 -0.37 2.61
C PRO A 60 -1.24 -0.04 1.25
N TYR A 61 -0.22 -0.79 0.88
CA TYR A 61 0.49 -0.67 -0.40
C TYR A 61 0.59 -2.05 -1.04
N VAL A 62 -0.29 -2.33 -2.01
CA VAL A 62 -0.54 -3.68 -2.52
C VAL A 62 0.16 -3.92 -3.84
N LEU A 63 1.12 -4.84 -3.86
CA LEU A 63 1.78 -5.34 -5.06
C LEU A 63 0.91 -6.44 -5.69
N ILE A 64 0.50 -6.26 -6.94
CA ILE A 64 -0.35 -7.22 -7.66
C ILE A 64 0.50 -7.96 -8.68
N LEU A 65 0.54 -9.27 -8.55
CA LEU A 65 1.38 -10.17 -9.33
C LEU A 65 0.54 -11.13 -10.17
N CYS A 66 1.02 -11.42 -11.40
CA CYS A 66 0.41 -12.39 -12.30
C CYS A 66 1.48 -13.08 -13.13
N ASN A 67 1.61 -14.40 -13.03
CA ASN A 67 2.46 -15.21 -13.92
C ASN A 67 3.89 -14.67 -14.13
N GLY A 68 4.59 -14.29 -13.07
CA GLY A 68 5.96 -13.75 -13.15
C GLY A 68 6.04 -12.29 -13.61
N LYS A 69 4.91 -11.59 -13.59
CA LYS A 69 4.80 -10.15 -13.89
C LYS A 69 4.24 -9.40 -12.68
N ILE A 70 4.46 -8.09 -12.64
CA ILE A 70 3.91 -7.16 -11.65
C ILE A 70 3.09 -6.08 -12.35
N LEU A 71 1.97 -5.68 -11.74
CA LEU A 71 1.20 -4.52 -12.20
C LEU A 71 2.03 -3.26 -12.05
N ARG A 72 2.16 -2.51 -13.14
CA ARG A 72 2.75 -1.17 -13.20
C ARG A 72 1.74 -0.20 -13.77
N TYR A 73 1.73 1.02 -13.29
CA TYR A 73 0.94 2.09 -13.86
C TYR A 73 1.63 3.45 -13.68
N GLN A 74 1.21 4.45 -14.43
CA GLN A 74 1.62 5.83 -14.23
C GLN A 74 0.59 6.56 -13.36
N ARG A 75 1.05 7.30 -12.37
CA ARG A 75 0.18 8.11 -11.51
C ARG A 75 -0.40 9.28 -12.28
N GLY A 76 -1.71 9.26 -12.45
CA GLY A 76 -2.47 10.27 -13.20
C GLY A 76 -2.78 11.51 -12.38
N LYS A 77 -3.23 12.56 -13.06
CA LYS A 77 -3.63 13.84 -12.45
C LYS A 77 -4.90 13.74 -11.58
N GLY A 78 -5.67 12.67 -11.70
CA GLY A 78 -6.84 12.41 -10.85
C GLY A 78 -6.51 11.83 -9.48
N GLY A 79 -5.27 11.43 -9.25
CA GLY A 79 -4.80 11.03 -7.92
C GLY A 79 -4.73 12.24 -6.98
N GLN A 80 -5.13 12.05 -5.72
CA GLN A 80 -5.16 13.13 -4.74
C GLN A 80 -3.75 13.61 -4.35
N GLU A 81 -2.72 12.72 -4.46
CA GLU A 81 -1.34 13.06 -4.18
C GLU A 81 -0.64 13.64 -5.41
N THR A 82 -0.73 14.98 -5.55
CA THR A 82 -0.24 15.70 -6.73
C THR A 82 1.28 15.67 -6.90
N ARG A 83 2.02 15.49 -5.79
CA ARG A 83 3.49 15.44 -5.78
C ARG A 83 4.07 14.21 -6.50
N LEU A 84 3.26 13.16 -6.68
CA LEU A 84 3.64 11.92 -7.34
C LEU A 84 3.15 11.81 -8.80
N HIS A 85 2.47 12.83 -9.33
CA HIS A 85 1.93 12.79 -10.68
C HIS A 85 3.02 12.54 -11.73
N GLY A 86 2.73 11.63 -12.66
CA GLY A 86 3.62 11.28 -13.77
C GLY A 86 4.69 10.24 -13.44
N LEU A 87 4.93 9.94 -12.15
CA LEU A 87 5.81 8.85 -11.76
C LEU A 87 5.13 7.49 -11.97
N CYS A 88 5.93 6.45 -12.19
CA CYS A 88 5.43 5.07 -12.20
C CYS A 88 5.23 4.55 -10.77
N SER A 89 4.25 3.67 -10.61
CA SER A 89 4.01 2.93 -9.38
C SER A 89 3.79 1.44 -9.67
N VAL A 90 4.22 0.58 -8.74
CA VAL A 90 3.92 -0.86 -8.73
C VAL A 90 2.98 -1.26 -7.60
N GLY A 91 2.59 -0.33 -6.74
CA GLY A 91 1.69 -0.58 -5.63
C GLY A 91 0.41 0.22 -5.72
N ILE A 92 -0.71 -0.43 -5.46
CA ILE A 92 -1.99 0.20 -5.24
C ILE A 92 -2.08 0.54 -3.75
N GLY A 93 -2.31 1.81 -3.44
CA GLY A 93 -2.40 2.27 -2.06
C GLY A 93 -3.45 3.34 -1.89
N GLY A 94 -4.01 3.44 -0.72
CA GLY A 94 -5.00 4.45 -0.38
C GLY A 94 -5.16 4.63 1.12
N HIS A 95 -5.94 5.63 1.52
CA HIS A 95 -6.19 5.91 2.91
C HIS A 95 -7.27 4.99 3.47
N ILE A 96 -7.09 4.59 4.73
CA ILE A 96 -8.14 3.91 5.48
C ILE A 96 -9.04 5.00 6.06
N SER A 97 -10.29 5.02 5.60
CA SER A 97 -11.31 5.98 6.05
C SER A 97 -11.97 5.52 7.35
N GLU A 98 -12.44 6.47 8.16
CA GLU A 98 -13.29 6.14 9.32
C GLU A 98 -14.56 5.39 8.90
N GLU A 99 -15.04 5.59 7.68
CA GLU A 99 -16.20 4.89 7.11
C GLU A 99 -15.93 3.41 6.83
N ASP A 100 -14.65 3.00 6.69
CA ASP A 100 -14.24 1.60 6.54
C ASP A 100 -14.37 0.81 7.85
N HIS A 101 -14.52 1.49 8.99
CA HIS A 101 -14.61 0.86 10.30
C HIS A 101 -15.99 0.28 10.55
N GLY A 102 -16.16 -1.01 10.22
CA GLY A 102 -17.38 -1.77 10.52
C GLY A 102 -17.51 -2.16 11.99
N LEU A 103 -18.74 -2.45 12.42
CA LEU A 103 -19.06 -2.86 13.81
C LEU A 103 -18.32 -4.12 14.27
N PHE A 104 -17.84 -4.94 13.35
CA PHE A 104 -17.14 -6.20 13.62
C PHE A 104 -15.65 -6.18 13.23
N SER A 105 -15.13 -5.03 12.82
CA SER A 105 -13.72 -4.88 12.43
C SER A 105 -12.84 -4.79 13.67
N ASN A 106 -11.95 -5.78 13.84
CA ASN A 106 -10.98 -5.80 14.94
C ASN A 106 -9.72 -4.98 14.65
N ASP A 107 -9.54 -4.52 13.40
CA ASP A 107 -8.37 -3.82 12.88
C ASP A 107 -8.63 -2.36 12.51
N ARG A 108 -9.71 -1.79 13.05
CA ARG A 108 -10.17 -0.43 12.76
C ARG A 108 -10.40 -0.17 11.26
N GLY A 109 -10.97 -1.14 10.55
CA GLY A 109 -11.29 -1.02 9.13
C GLY A 109 -10.08 -1.11 8.19
N TYR A 110 -8.92 -1.51 8.67
CA TYR A 110 -7.70 -1.56 7.86
C TYR A 110 -7.87 -2.45 6.61
N HIS A 111 -8.33 -3.70 6.79
CA HIS A 111 -8.54 -4.60 5.66
C HIS A 111 -9.74 -4.22 4.80
N ASP A 112 -10.80 -3.68 5.40
CA ASP A 112 -11.97 -3.23 4.65
C ASP A 112 -11.62 -2.01 3.77
N GLY A 113 -10.85 -1.05 4.29
CA GLY A 113 -10.35 0.08 3.52
C GLY A 113 -9.39 -0.34 2.40
N MET A 114 -8.48 -1.29 2.66
CA MET A 114 -7.61 -1.85 1.62
C MET A 114 -8.42 -2.49 0.48
N ARG A 115 -9.43 -3.31 0.79
CA ARG A 115 -10.31 -3.93 -0.21
C ARG A 115 -11.11 -2.89 -0.99
N ARG A 116 -11.66 -1.87 -0.31
CA ARG A 116 -12.36 -0.77 -0.97
C ARG A 116 -11.44 -0.07 -1.98
N GLU A 117 -10.21 0.28 -1.59
CA GLU A 117 -9.25 0.92 -2.50
C GLU A 117 -8.90 0.02 -3.71
N LEU A 118 -8.66 -1.29 -3.49
CA LEU A 118 -8.41 -2.24 -4.58
C LEU A 118 -9.59 -2.33 -5.54
N MET A 119 -10.83 -2.34 -5.03
CA MET A 119 -12.04 -2.38 -5.83
C MET A 119 -12.23 -1.09 -6.64
N GLU A 120 -11.99 0.05 -6.02
CA GLU A 120 -12.18 1.37 -6.64
C GLU A 120 -11.09 1.69 -7.67
N GLU A 121 -9.84 1.31 -7.41
CA GLU A 121 -8.70 1.62 -8.26
C GLU A 121 -8.53 0.62 -9.41
N VAL A 122 -8.70 -0.69 -9.15
CA VAL A 122 -8.33 -1.76 -10.11
C VAL A 122 -9.34 -2.89 -10.23
N ALA A 123 -10.52 -2.77 -9.64
CA ALA A 123 -11.61 -3.75 -9.75
C ALA A 123 -11.33 -5.14 -9.18
N LEU A 124 -10.49 -5.25 -8.17
CA LEU A 124 -10.28 -6.51 -7.45
C LEU A 124 -11.21 -6.58 -6.23
N GLU A 125 -12.11 -7.58 -6.22
CA GLU A 125 -13.13 -7.75 -5.16
C GLU A 125 -12.63 -8.62 -4.01
N GLU A 126 -12.11 -9.80 -4.35
CA GLU A 126 -11.61 -10.74 -3.36
C GLU A 126 -10.15 -11.07 -3.63
N VAL A 127 -9.31 -10.80 -2.66
CA VAL A 127 -7.89 -11.09 -2.74
C VAL A 127 -7.45 -11.79 -1.46
N LYS A 128 -6.62 -12.82 -1.62
CA LYS A 128 -5.85 -13.35 -0.52
C LYS A 128 -4.54 -12.57 -0.48
N ASP A 129 -4.41 -11.75 0.52
CA ASP A 129 -3.24 -10.91 0.74
C ASP A 129 -2.43 -11.36 1.96
N THR A 130 -1.20 -10.90 2.03
CA THR A 130 -0.40 -10.96 3.26
C THR A 130 0.53 -9.75 3.33
N ALA A 131 0.67 -9.21 4.54
CA ALA A 131 1.63 -8.16 4.81
C ALA A 131 3.05 -8.75 4.85
N VAL A 132 3.94 -8.27 4.00
CA VAL A 132 5.31 -8.80 3.83
C VAL A 132 6.40 -7.82 4.25
N ALA A 133 6.10 -6.52 4.28
CA ALA A 133 7.03 -5.48 4.67
C ALA A 133 6.29 -4.25 5.18
N VAL A 134 7.05 -3.34 5.77
CA VAL A 134 6.60 -1.98 6.10
C VAL A 134 7.55 -0.96 5.47
N ILE A 135 7.04 0.24 5.15
CA ILE A 135 7.80 1.32 4.53
C ILE A 135 7.70 2.59 5.37
N ASN A 136 8.85 3.22 5.59
CA ASN A 136 8.96 4.58 6.10
C ASN A 136 9.89 5.39 5.20
N ASP A 137 9.44 6.56 4.75
CA ASP A 137 10.25 7.45 3.91
C ASP A 137 10.21 8.88 4.43
N ASP A 138 11.06 9.17 5.40
CA ASP A 138 11.17 10.51 5.98
C ASP A 138 11.94 11.51 5.10
N SER A 139 12.42 11.08 3.92
CA SER A 139 13.15 11.94 2.98
C SER A 139 12.26 12.86 2.14
N THR A 140 10.94 12.59 2.13
CA THR A 140 9.96 13.38 1.38
C THR A 140 8.85 13.87 2.31
N ASP A 141 8.22 15.00 1.99
CA ASP A 141 7.08 15.51 2.77
C ASP A 141 5.89 14.55 2.78
N VAL A 142 5.67 13.85 1.67
CA VAL A 142 4.65 12.79 1.57
C VAL A 142 4.97 11.64 2.52
N GLY A 143 6.16 11.06 2.36
CA GLY A 143 6.57 9.90 3.15
C GLY A 143 6.68 10.21 4.64
N TYR A 144 6.98 11.47 5.00
CA TYR A 144 7.11 11.87 6.40
C TYR A 144 5.82 11.67 7.21
N VAL A 145 4.66 11.89 6.59
CA VAL A 145 3.33 11.77 7.21
C VAL A 145 2.62 10.45 6.87
N HIS A 146 3.28 9.55 6.11
CA HIS A 146 2.73 8.26 5.74
C HIS A 146 3.59 7.10 6.27
N PHE A 147 2.96 5.95 6.52
CA PHE A 147 3.60 4.69 6.87
C PHE A 147 2.96 3.58 6.05
N GLY A 148 3.76 2.97 5.17
CA GLY A 148 3.29 1.93 4.25
C GLY A 148 3.31 0.55 4.87
N VAL A 149 2.28 -0.26 4.59
CA VAL A 149 2.29 -1.69 4.83
C VAL A 149 2.20 -2.40 3.48
N VAL A 150 3.27 -3.09 3.11
CA VAL A 150 3.36 -3.76 1.81
C VAL A 150 2.65 -5.11 1.88
N HIS A 151 1.65 -5.28 1.01
CA HIS A 151 0.95 -6.54 0.79
C HIS A 151 1.31 -7.12 -0.57
N VAL A 152 1.30 -8.44 -0.69
CA VAL A 152 1.44 -9.15 -1.95
C VAL A 152 0.15 -9.90 -2.25
N VAL A 153 -0.33 -9.75 -3.47
CA VAL A 153 -1.52 -10.39 -4.01
C VAL A 153 -1.18 -11.03 -5.34
N TYR A 154 -1.60 -12.28 -5.55
CA TYR A 154 -1.52 -12.93 -6.86
C TYR A 154 -2.91 -12.99 -7.50
N VAL A 155 -2.97 -12.61 -8.78
CA VAL A 155 -4.18 -12.74 -9.61
C VAL A 155 -3.97 -13.79 -10.68
N ALA A 156 -5.07 -14.42 -11.12
CA ALA A 156 -5.04 -15.52 -12.09
C ALA A 156 -4.77 -15.05 -13.52
N ASP A 157 -5.18 -13.84 -13.86
CA ASP A 157 -5.02 -13.24 -15.18
C ASP A 157 -4.63 -11.76 -15.11
N GLU A 158 -4.27 -11.20 -16.26
CA GLU A 158 -3.83 -9.80 -16.39
C GLU A 158 -5.00 -8.82 -16.59
N ALA A 159 -6.24 -9.23 -16.33
CA ALA A 159 -7.46 -8.44 -16.59
C ALA A 159 -7.70 -7.33 -15.53
N VAL A 160 -6.64 -6.72 -15.03
CA VAL A 160 -6.75 -5.57 -14.12
C VAL A 160 -6.90 -4.29 -14.93
N ALA A 161 -8.04 -3.62 -14.80
CA ALA A 161 -8.33 -2.36 -15.46
C ALA A 161 -8.32 -1.22 -14.45
N GLY A 162 -7.53 -0.16 -14.73
CA GLY A 162 -7.62 1.08 -13.96
C GLY A 162 -9.02 1.68 -14.07
N ARG A 163 -9.71 1.86 -12.95
CA ARG A 163 -11.06 2.45 -12.89
C ARG A 163 -11.04 3.92 -12.55
N ARG A 164 -10.05 4.38 -11.79
CA ARG A 164 -9.90 5.79 -11.41
C ARG A 164 -8.90 6.50 -12.33
N SER A 165 -9.09 7.79 -12.52
CA SER A 165 -8.19 8.67 -13.28
C SER A 165 -6.78 8.82 -12.67
N GLY A 166 -6.59 8.32 -11.45
CA GLY A 166 -5.28 8.19 -10.80
C GLY A 166 -4.42 7.06 -11.37
N ILE A 167 -5.03 6.03 -11.99
CA ILE A 167 -4.36 4.87 -12.58
C ILE A 167 -4.31 5.05 -14.10
N VAL A 168 -3.18 5.44 -14.63
CA VAL A 168 -2.98 5.67 -16.06
C VAL A 168 -2.09 4.59 -16.65
N ARG A 169 -2.51 4.01 -17.78
CA ARG A 169 -1.78 2.97 -18.50
C ARG A 169 -1.38 1.78 -17.59
N PRO A 170 -2.34 1.14 -16.90
CA PRO A 170 -2.02 -0.05 -16.15
C PRO A 170 -1.59 -1.17 -17.09
N GLU A 171 -0.49 -1.83 -16.75
CA GLU A 171 0.06 -2.96 -17.52
C GLU A 171 0.80 -3.93 -16.61
N PHE A 172 0.82 -5.21 -16.97
CA PHE A 172 1.66 -6.18 -16.30
C PHE A 172 3.00 -6.31 -17.02
N VAL A 173 4.09 -6.01 -16.31
CA VAL A 173 5.46 -6.09 -16.84
C VAL A 173 6.22 -7.24 -16.19
N PRO A 174 7.13 -7.91 -16.93
CA PRO A 174 8.00 -8.94 -16.35
C PRO A 174 8.76 -8.38 -15.13
N LEU A 175 8.88 -9.17 -14.05
CA LEU A 175 9.60 -8.76 -12.85
C LEU A 175 11.02 -8.26 -13.16
N ALA A 176 11.74 -8.98 -14.05
CA ALA A 176 13.08 -8.59 -14.48
C ALA A 176 13.14 -7.24 -15.21
N GLU A 177 12.07 -6.83 -15.90
CA GLU A 177 11.97 -5.51 -16.53
C GLU A 177 11.71 -4.43 -15.47
N ALA A 178 10.78 -4.68 -14.55
CA ALA A 178 10.42 -3.72 -13.51
C ALA A 178 11.61 -3.31 -12.64
N VAL A 179 12.50 -4.25 -12.30
CA VAL A 179 13.69 -3.98 -11.47
C VAL A 179 14.85 -3.35 -12.23
N LYS A 180 14.86 -3.41 -13.58
CA LYS A 180 16.02 -2.98 -14.39
C LYS A 180 16.24 -1.48 -14.36
N ASP A 181 15.17 -0.70 -14.36
CA ASP A 181 15.25 0.77 -14.32
C ASP A 181 14.13 1.32 -13.43
N ALA A 182 14.48 1.56 -12.18
CA ALA A 182 13.56 2.12 -11.18
C ALA A 182 13.58 3.67 -11.13
N SER A 183 14.32 4.36 -11.99
CA SER A 183 14.53 5.81 -11.92
C SER A 183 13.24 6.62 -12.12
N GLY A 184 12.29 6.10 -12.89
CA GLY A 184 10.98 6.71 -13.15
C GLY A 184 9.89 6.39 -12.12
N TYR A 185 10.21 5.61 -11.08
CA TYR A 185 9.24 5.22 -10.06
C TYR A 185 9.25 6.14 -8.84
N GLU A 186 8.11 6.23 -8.17
CA GLU A 186 8.02 6.84 -6.84
C GLU A 186 8.88 6.08 -5.81
N SER A 187 9.21 6.71 -4.69
CA SER A 187 10.15 6.15 -3.70
C SER A 187 9.71 4.80 -3.14
N TRP A 188 8.44 4.62 -2.79
CA TRP A 188 7.93 3.36 -2.25
C TRP A 188 8.00 2.21 -3.25
N SER A 189 7.68 2.48 -4.51
CA SER A 189 7.86 1.51 -5.59
C SER A 189 9.33 1.11 -5.74
N ARG A 190 10.26 2.07 -5.69
CA ARG A 190 11.70 1.78 -5.75
C ARG A 190 12.14 0.88 -4.60
N PHE A 191 11.74 1.18 -3.37
CA PHE A 191 12.05 0.32 -2.23
C PHE A 191 11.52 -1.10 -2.41
N CYS A 192 10.29 -1.27 -2.92
CA CYS A 192 9.74 -2.58 -3.21
C CYS A 192 10.51 -3.31 -4.32
N LEU A 193 10.88 -2.63 -5.40
CA LEU A 193 11.61 -3.23 -6.51
C LEU A 193 13.04 -3.61 -6.12
N GLU A 194 13.73 -2.79 -5.31
CA GLU A 194 15.06 -3.08 -4.77
C GLU A 194 15.07 -4.32 -3.85
N HIS A 195 13.95 -4.63 -3.21
CA HIS A 195 13.81 -5.76 -2.28
C HIS A 195 12.87 -6.85 -2.79
N LEU A 196 12.54 -6.86 -4.09
CA LEU A 196 11.48 -7.67 -4.67
C LEU A 196 11.63 -9.16 -4.35
N ASP A 197 12.81 -9.73 -4.54
CA ASP A 197 13.07 -11.15 -4.27
C ASP A 197 12.78 -11.52 -2.79
N SER A 198 13.16 -10.65 -1.87
CA SER A 198 12.91 -10.84 -0.43
C SER A 198 11.43 -10.76 -0.09
N LEU A 199 10.70 -9.83 -0.72
CA LEU A 199 9.24 -9.69 -0.56
C LEU A 199 8.51 -10.94 -1.07
N LEU A 200 8.88 -11.45 -2.25
CA LEU A 200 8.28 -12.65 -2.83
C LEU A 200 8.59 -13.90 -2.03
N LEU A 201 9.85 -14.05 -1.55
CA LEU A 201 10.23 -15.14 -0.66
C LEU A 201 9.41 -15.11 0.62
N LYS A 202 9.26 -13.95 1.27
CA LYS A 202 8.45 -13.82 2.48
C LYS A 202 6.98 -14.12 2.22
N ALA A 203 6.40 -13.65 1.11
CA ALA A 203 5.04 -13.97 0.70
C ALA A 203 4.84 -15.49 0.55
N ALA A 204 5.77 -16.18 -0.10
CA ALA A 204 5.73 -17.63 -0.27
C ALA A 204 5.81 -18.38 1.07
N VAL A 205 6.68 -17.96 1.98
CA VAL A 205 6.79 -18.53 3.34
C VAL A 205 5.50 -18.34 4.13
N LEU A 206 4.80 -17.23 3.95
CA LEU A 206 3.53 -16.92 4.59
C LEU A 206 2.32 -17.55 3.88
N GLY A 207 2.55 -18.37 2.83
CA GLY A 207 1.52 -19.16 2.16
C GLY A 207 0.68 -18.38 1.13
N VAL A 208 1.17 -17.24 0.64
CA VAL A 208 0.58 -16.60 -0.54
C VAL A 208 1.10 -17.30 -1.78
N THR A 209 0.23 -17.99 -2.47
CA THR A 209 0.56 -18.79 -3.64
C THR A 209 -0.10 -18.22 -4.89
N VAL A 210 0.52 -18.47 -6.04
CA VAL A 210 -0.11 -18.20 -7.34
C VAL A 210 -1.40 -19.02 -7.41
N PRO A 211 -2.57 -18.41 -7.74
CA PRO A 211 -3.80 -19.16 -7.93
C PRO A 211 -3.61 -20.24 -8.99
N GLU A 212 -4.03 -21.47 -8.72
CA GLU A 212 -4.13 -22.49 -9.76
C GLU A 212 -5.07 -21.96 -10.83
N ARG A 213 -4.63 -21.99 -12.10
CA ARG A 213 -5.54 -21.68 -13.21
C ARG A 213 -6.70 -22.66 -13.14
N ALA A 214 -7.91 -22.15 -13.05
CA ALA A 214 -9.08 -22.99 -13.31
C ALA A 214 -8.87 -23.58 -14.71
N VAL A 215 -8.67 -24.89 -14.77
CA VAL A 215 -8.58 -25.62 -16.04
C VAL A 215 -9.97 -25.51 -16.65
N ALA A 216 -10.11 -24.70 -17.70
CA ALA A 216 -11.33 -24.55 -18.48
C ALA A 216 -11.59 -25.79 -19.33
#